data_0cc5928927a9d8c8ed746fe332a32319
#
_entry.id   0cc5928927a9d8c8ed746fe332a32319
#
_cell.length_a   1.000
_cell.length_b   1.000
_cell.length_c   1.000
_cell.angle_alpha   90.00
_cell.angle_beta   90.00
_cell.angle_gamma   90.00
#
_symmetry.space_group_name_H-M   'P 1'
#
loop_
_entity.id
_entity.type
_entity.pdbx_description
1 polymer ?
#
loop_
_entity_poly.entity_id
_entity_poly.type
_entity_poly.pdbx_seq_one_letter_code
_entity_poly.pdbx_strand_id
1 'polypeptide(L)'
;MENTLENSKCLASLAVFRELYDNQKDVYGVISEFLKEIISSENKYQFGLTEITLLLNESYDFKIPEAVVKTSLSRLPFLSKSNGVYSVNKPIDQIRNKEFQEKQNKIYNSNNNVVNRLFIYIESQKKVTLSEAEKEIIVKSLCSFMLDESTVQEYSEYIGAFIVQCKSEDTLLAQLDTIKEGVVLYTGLKYNSNLNDLGTWNTQITIFIETEILFHFAGYNGELFKILFNDFFTFVKEINSQSINKNGKKKIHLKYFSEVKNEIERFFKKAEFIINGEDTLNPSKTAMASIVNGCKTPSDIIEKKALFYDLLKTNGITEDTYTEYYSAKNHKFNIEDQSIIESLQSSIVTDYDIRENLKFLNYVNILRQGASDRNFENIGYILLSGNATT
;
A
#
# COMPACT_ATOMS: atom_id res chain seq x y z
N MET A 1 23.78 17.27 14.49
CA MET A 1 22.68 17.94 13.76
C MET A 1 22.52 17.44 12.31
N GLU A 2 23.59 17.15 11.56
CA GLU A 2 23.46 16.62 10.18
C GLU A 2 22.85 15.22 10.11
N ASN A 3 23.19 14.29 11.00
CA ASN A 3 22.70 12.90 10.96
C ASN A 3 21.21 12.74 11.33
N THR A 4 20.69 13.53 12.27
CA THR A 4 19.25 13.51 12.61
C THR A 4 18.39 14.02 11.46
N LEU A 5 18.94 14.90 10.63
CA LEU A 5 18.34 15.46 9.43
C LEU A 5 18.28 14.42 8.29
N GLU A 6 19.28 13.53 8.18
CA GLU A 6 19.28 12.47 7.16
C GLU A 6 18.19 11.41 7.39
N ASN A 7 17.97 11.01 8.64
CA ASN A 7 16.94 10.02 8.98
C ASN A 7 15.50 10.54 8.82
N SER A 8 15.28 11.87 8.82
CA SER A 8 13.97 12.46 8.53
C SER A 8 13.69 12.61 7.03
N LYS A 9 14.70 12.43 6.15
CA LYS A 9 14.54 12.56 4.69
C LYS A 9 13.54 11.55 4.13
N CYS A 10 13.58 10.30 4.59
CA CYS A 10 12.64 9.26 4.15
C CYS A 10 11.18 9.67 4.41
N LEU A 11 10.84 10.06 5.64
CA LEU A 11 9.48 10.48 6.00
C LEU A 11 9.03 11.72 5.22
N ALA A 12 9.94 12.70 5.04
CA ALA A 12 9.65 13.89 4.26
C ALA A 12 9.42 13.55 2.79
N SER A 13 10.24 12.65 2.22
CA SER A 13 10.10 12.19 0.84
C SER A 13 8.79 11.46 0.61
N LEU A 14 8.36 10.61 1.56
CA LEU A 14 7.07 9.91 1.48
C LEU A 14 5.88 10.89 1.51
N ALA A 15 5.93 11.90 2.36
CA ALA A 15 4.89 12.93 2.41
C ALA A 15 4.87 13.81 1.16
N VAL A 16 6.04 14.18 0.61
CA VAL A 16 6.15 14.88 -0.67
C VAL A 16 5.59 14.01 -1.79
N PHE A 17 5.89 12.71 -1.77
CA PHE A 17 5.40 11.75 -2.74
C PHE A 17 3.86 11.74 -2.78
N ARG A 18 3.22 11.70 -1.60
CA ARG A 18 1.77 11.75 -1.48
C ARG A 18 1.16 13.05 -2.02
N GLU A 19 1.70 14.18 -1.61
CA GLU A 19 1.22 15.49 -2.05
C GLU A 19 1.32 15.69 -3.58
N LEU A 20 2.38 15.17 -4.19
CA LEU A 20 2.56 15.24 -5.65
C LEU A 20 1.63 14.30 -6.40
N TYR A 21 1.24 13.18 -5.80
CA TYR A 21 0.36 12.21 -6.43
C TYR A 21 -1.00 12.83 -6.82
N ASP A 22 -1.56 13.65 -5.96
CA ASP A 22 -2.83 14.35 -6.24
C ASP A 22 -2.74 15.28 -7.46
N ASN A 23 -1.57 15.88 -7.70
CA ASN A 23 -1.35 16.79 -8.81
C ASN A 23 -1.02 16.06 -10.12
N GLN A 24 -0.25 14.98 -10.05
CA GLN A 24 0.25 14.23 -11.21
C GLN A 24 -0.64 13.07 -11.64
N LYS A 25 -1.55 12.64 -10.76
CA LYS A 25 -2.51 11.55 -10.97
C LYS A 25 -1.89 10.17 -11.24
N ASP A 26 -0.57 10.02 -11.22
CA ASP A 26 0.11 8.72 -11.26
C ASP A 26 1.53 8.79 -10.69
N VAL A 27 2.00 7.63 -10.23
CA VAL A 27 3.28 7.49 -9.54
C VAL A 27 4.51 7.79 -10.42
N TYR A 28 4.45 7.54 -11.72
CA TYR A 28 5.56 7.84 -12.63
C TYR A 28 5.71 9.34 -12.85
N GLY A 29 4.59 10.08 -12.89
CA GLY A 29 4.59 11.54 -12.92
C GLY A 29 5.22 12.12 -11.66
N VAL A 30 4.91 11.57 -10.49
CA VAL A 30 5.53 11.96 -9.22
C VAL A 30 7.05 11.75 -9.27
N ILE A 31 7.50 10.56 -9.64
CA ILE A 31 8.95 10.28 -9.77
C ILE A 31 9.61 11.21 -10.81
N SER A 32 8.90 11.59 -11.87
CA SER A 32 9.41 12.56 -12.84
C SER A 32 9.71 13.92 -12.20
N GLU A 33 8.92 14.38 -11.23
CA GLU A 33 9.19 15.63 -10.50
C GLU A 33 10.44 15.53 -9.61
N PHE A 34 10.63 14.41 -8.91
CA PHE A 34 11.86 14.15 -8.16
C PHE A 34 13.09 14.12 -9.08
N LEU A 35 12.98 13.48 -10.25
CA LEU A 35 14.06 13.43 -11.23
C LEU A 35 14.40 14.82 -11.80
N LYS A 36 13.41 15.68 -12.07
CA LYS A 36 13.65 17.08 -12.48
C LYS A 36 14.45 17.83 -11.42
N GLU A 37 14.09 17.65 -10.14
CA GLU A 37 14.80 18.31 -9.06
C GLU A 37 16.25 17.85 -8.98
N ILE A 38 16.54 16.55 -9.06
CA ILE A 38 17.91 16.04 -9.07
C ILE A 38 18.70 16.54 -10.27
N ILE A 39 18.13 16.47 -11.49
CA ILE A 39 18.78 16.96 -12.70
C ILE A 39 19.14 18.43 -12.55
N SER A 40 18.27 19.24 -11.94
CA SER A 40 18.49 20.67 -11.78
C SER A 40 19.43 21.02 -10.62
N SER A 41 19.33 20.34 -9.47
CA SER A 41 20.18 20.61 -8.30
C SER A 41 21.63 20.15 -8.53
N GLU A 42 21.82 19.00 -9.18
CA GLU A 42 23.12 18.42 -9.49
C GLU A 42 23.73 18.93 -10.80
N ASN A 43 23.05 19.85 -11.49
CA ASN A 43 23.46 20.39 -12.79
C ASN A 43 23.83 19.29 -13.82
N LYS A 44 23.04 18.21 -13.88
CA LYS A 44 23.30 17.07 -14.76
C LYS A 44 22.80 17.31 -16.18
N TYR A 45 23.71 17.57 -17.12
CA TYR A 45 23.38 17.68 -18.53
C TYR A 45 23.40 16.36 -19.28
N GLN A 46 24.18 15.39 -18.81
CA GLN A 46 24.24 14.02 -19.34
C GLN A 46 24.36 13.03 -18.18
N PHE A 47 23.67 11.90 -18.27
CA PHE A 47 23.71 10.85 -17.27
C PHE A 47 23.24 9.50 -17.80
N GLY A 48 23.70 8.43 -17.16
CA GLY A 48 23.20 7.07 -17.37
C GLY A 48 21.98 6.74 -16.50
N LEU A 49 21.23 5.68 -16.84
CA LEU A 49 20.08 5.24 -16.05
C LEU A 49 20.49 4.85 -14.63
N THR A 50 21.51 4.03 -14.48
CA THR A 50 21.99 3.57 -13.16
C THR A 50 22.49 4.75 -12.32
N GLU A 51 23.20 5.70 -12.90
CA GLU A 51 23.69 6.91 -12.21
C GLU A 51 22.55 7.72 -11.61
N ILE A 52 21.55 8.06 -12.43
CA ILE A 52 20.42 8.89 -11.96
C ILE A 52 19.53 8.14 -10.98
N THR A 53 19.43 6.80 -11.08
CA THR A 53 18.72 5.96 -10.13
C THR A 53 19.40 5.96 -8.77
N LEU A 54 20.73 5.85 -8.73
CA LEU A 54 21.49 5.95 -7.49
C LEU A 54 21.33 7.32 -6.83
N LEU A 55 21.48 8.39 -7.62
CA LEU A 55 21.29 9.76 -7.11
C LEU A 55 19.88 9.97 -6.56
N LEU A 56 18.83 9.45 -7.22
CA LEU A 56 17.47 9.51 -6.72
C LEU A 56 17.34 8.80 -5.38
N ASN A 57 17.86 7.58 -5.29
CA ASN A 57 17.73 6.76 -4.11
C ASN A 57 18.50 7.35 -2.91
N GLU A 58 19.71 7.89 -3.14
CA GLU A 58 20.53 8.52 -2.10
C GLU A 58 19.94 9.86 -1.64
N SER A 59 19.45 10.68 -2.57
CA SER A 59 18.92 12.02 -2.24
C SER A 59 17.64 11.98 -1.40
N TYR A 60 16.82 10.96 -1.59
CA TYR A 60 15.48 10.86 -0.97
C TYR A 60 15.31 9.63 -0.07
N ASP A 61 16.35 8.83 0.10
CA ASP A 61 16.33 7.55 0.82
C ASP A 61 15.24 6.60 0.27
N PHE A 62 15.11 6.58 -1.04
CA PHE A 62 14.22 5.66 -1.75
C PHE A 62 14.96 4.39 -2.21
N LYS A 63 14.19 3.34 -2.49
CA LYS A 63 14.66 2.11 -3.17
C LYS A 63 13.81 1.88 -4.41
N ILE A 64 13.89 2.83 -5.37
CA ILE A 64 13.09 2.81 -6.59
C ILE A 64 13.81 1.97 -7.65
N PRO A 65 13.15 0.97 -8.27
CA PRO A 65 13.73 0.16 -9.32
C PRO A 65 14.05 0.98 -10.58
N GLU A 66 15.14 0.63 -11.28
CA GLU A 66 15.55 1.28 -12.54
C GLU A 66 14.45 1.29 -13.62
N ALA A 67 13.59 0.26 -13.66
CA ALA A 67 12.48 0.19 -14.60
C ALA A 67 11.48 1.33 -14.41
N VAL A 68 11.18 1.69 -13.14
CA VAL A 68 10.31 2.82 -12.78
C VAL A 68 10.97 4.13 -13.17
N VAL A 69 12.26 4.31 -12.83
CA VAL A 69 13.03 5.50 -13.18
C VAL A 69 13.08 5.68 -14.71
N LYS A 70 13.35 4.61 -15.46
CA LYS A 70 13.34 4.63 -16.93
C LYS A 70 12.00 5.09 -17.51
N THR A 71 10.89 4.59 -16.99
CA THR A 71 9.55 4.98 -17.41
C THR A 71 9.28 6.45 -17.10
N SER A 72 9.67 6.90 -15.90
CA SER A 72 9.52 8.30 -15.48
C SER A 72 10.36 9.27 -16.31
N LEU A 73 11.60 8.89 -16.65
CA LEU A 73 12.47 9.68 -17.55
C LEU A 73 11.85 9.84 -18.95
N SER A 74 11.17 8.83 -19.47
CA SER A 74 10.52 8.92 -20.80
C SER A 74 9.39 9.94 -20.86
N ARG A 75 8.88 10.41 -19.72
CA ARG A 75 7.84 11.45 -19.61
C ARG A 75 8.41 12.87 -19.57
N LEU A 76 9.73 13.02 -19.52
CA LEU A 76 10.39 14.31 -19.47
C LEU A 76 10.72 14.79 -20.89
N PRO A 77 9.95 15.75 -21.46
CA PRO A 77 10.07 16.13 -22.87
C PRO A 77 11.38 16.88 -23.21
N PHE A 78 12.12 17.31 -22.20
CA PHE A 78 13.40 17.98 -22.35
C PHE A 78 14.59 17.02 -22.36
N LEU A 79 14.34 15.70 -22.27
CA LEU A 79 15.38 14.68 -22.38
C LEU A 79 15.39 14.04 -23.76
N SER A 80 16.58 13.78 -24.27
CA SER A 80 16.82 12.90 -25.43
C SER A 80 17.69 11.73 -24.97
N LYS A 81 17.52 10.56 -25.59
CA LYS A 81 18.33 9.38 -25.30
C LYS A 81 19.07 8.90 -26.52
N SER A 82 20.37 8.74 -26.41
CA SER A 82 21.22 8.15 -27.43
C SER A 82 22.27 7.23 -26.81
N ASN A 83 22.43 6.03 -27.35
CA ASN A 83 23.42 5.02 -26.91
C ASN A 83 23.37 4.74 -25.36
N GLY A 84 22.19 4.74 -24.77
CA GLY A 84 22.05 4.50 -23.32
C GLY A 84 22.22 5.74 -22.43
N VAL A 85 22.68 6.85 -22.97
CA VAL A 85 22.90 8.13 -22.27
C VAL A 85 21.71 9.06 -22.49
N TYR A 86 21.22 9.67 -21.43
CA TYR A 86 20.23 10.73 -21.46
C TYR A 86 20.95 12.09 -21.51
N SER A 87 20.45 12.98 -22.35
CA SER A 87 20.99 14.35 -22.55
C SER A 87 19.86 15.36 -22.37
N VAL A 88 20.16 16.43 -21.64
CA VAL A 88 19.22 17.53 -21.36
C VAL A 88 19.27 18.54 -22.48
N ASN A 89 18.12 18.80 -23.12
CA ASN A 89 18.00 19.68 -24.29
C ASN A 89 17.52 21.11 -23.94
N LYS A 90 17.45 21.45 -22.67
CA LYS A 90 17.04 22.78 -22.18
C LYS A 90 18.05 23.29 -21.15
N PRO A 91 18.18 24.61 -20.98
CA PRO A 91 18.92 25.18 -19.85
C PRO A 91 18.37 24.69 -18.53
N ILE A 92 19.23 24.31 -17.59
CA ILE A 92 18.84 23.75 -16.29
C ILE A 92 17.95 24.72 -15.49
N ASP A 93 18.19 26.02 -15.58
CA ASP A 93 17.37 27.03 -14.90
C ASP A 93 15.90 27.02 -15.36
N GLN A 94 15.62 26.56 -16.59
CA GLN A 94 14.25 26.41 -17.11
C GLN A 94 13.59 25.10 -16.68
N ILE A 95 14.37 24.16 -16.15
CA ILE A 95 13.88 22.86 -15.66
C ILE A 95 13.57 22.95 -14.18
N ARG A 96 14.25 23.86 -13.45
CA ARG A 96 14.12 24.03 -12.00
C ARG A 96 12.66 24.28 -11.60
N ASN A 97 12.13 23.42 -10.75
CA ASN A 97 10.74 23.50 -10.27
C ASN A 97 10.69 24.19 -8.89
N LYS A 98 10.55 25.51 -8.87
CA LYS A 98 10.44 26.28 -7.63
C LYS A 98 9.26 25.84 -6.75
N GLU A 99 8.14 25.51 -7.38
CA GLU A 99 6.95 25.04 -6.66
C GLU A 99 7.20 23.71 -5.93
N PHE A 100 7.97 22.82 -6.54
CA PHE A 100 8.40 21.57 -5.91
C PHE A 100 9.27 21.85 -4.67
N GLN A 101 10.26 22.73 -4.80
CA GLN A 101 11.15 23.10 -3.69
C GLN A 101 10.39 23.76 -2.53
N GLU A 102 9.44 24.64 -2.82
CA GLU A 102 8.60 25.29 -1.80
C GLU A 102 7.72 24.26 -1.08
N LYS A 103 7.09 23.33 -1.83
CA LYS A 103 6.30 22.23 -1.27
C LYS A 103 7.17 21.32 -0.41
N GLN A 104 8.32 20.91 -0.92
CA GLN A 104 9.27 20.07 -0.19
C GLN A 104 9.69 20.69 1.13
N ASN A 105 10.06 21.97 1.13
CA ASN A 105 10.44 22.69 2.34
C ASN A 105 9.29 22.81 3.36
N LYS A 106 8.07 23.08 2.89
CA LYS A 106 6.87 23.15 3.73
C LYS A 106 6.60 21.81 4.41
N ILE A 107 6.64 20.72 3.64
CA ILE A 107 6.40 19.36 4.13
C ILE A 107 7.51 18.93 5.09
N TYR A 108 8.75 19.24 4.76
CA TYR A 108 9.90 18.96 5.62
C TYR A 108 9.73 19.58 7.01
N ASN A 109 9.34 20.87 7.05
CA ASN A 109 9.07 21.56 8.30
C ASN A 109 7.88 20.95 9.06
N SER A 110 6.84 20.52 8.35
CA SER A 110 5.68 19.85 8.92
C SER A 110 6.07 18.51 9.55
N ASN A 111 6.87 17.70 8.86
CA ASN A 111 7.31 16.39 9.36
C ASN A 111 8.26 16.51 10.55
N ASN A 112 9.14 17.52 10.56
CA ASN A 112 9.96 17.82 11.72
C ASN A 112 9.12 18.13 12.96
N ASN A 113 7.95 18.73 12.80
CA ASN A 113 7.01 18.92 13.90
C ASN A 113 6.52 17.57 14.47
N VAL A 114 6.13 16.63 13.61
CA VAL A 114 5.70 15.27 14.03
C VAL A 114 6.82 14.56 14.79
N VAL A 115 8.05 14.58 14.26
CA VAL A 115 9.22 13.94 14.87
C VAL A 115 9.56 14.58 16.22
N ASN A 116 9.55 15.89 16.31
CA ASN A 116 9.82 16.62 17.57
C ASN A 116 8.75 16.32 18.63
N ARG A 117 7.48 16.23 18.23
CA ARG A 117 6.39 15.84 19.13
C ARG A 117 6.56 14.41 19.63
N LEU A 118 7.02 13.49 18.78
CA LEU A 118 7.36 12.13 19.20
C LEU A 118 8.49 12.12 20.22
N PHE A 119 9.55 12.89 20.01
CA PHE A 119 10.64 12.99 20.99
C PHE A 119 10.14 13.49 22.35
N ILE A 120 9.39 14.60 22.38
CA ILE A 120 8.80 15.15 23.61
C ILE A 120 7.90 14.11 24.29
N TYR A 121 7.10 13.36 23.50
CA TYR A 121 6.26 12.31 24.03
C TYR A 121 7.09 11.22 24.72
N ILE A 122 8.12 10.68 24.05
CA ILE A 122 8.97 9.63 24.60
C ILE A 122 9.73 10.13 25.85
N GLU A 123 10.30 11.35 25.82
CA GLU A 123 10.96 11.96 26.96
C GLU A 123 10.02 12.07 28.17
N SER A 124 8.76 12.44 27.94
CA SER A 124 7.75 12.53 28.99
C SER A 124 7.41 11.18 29.61
N GLN A 125 7.33 10.13 28.79
CA GLN A 125 7.02 8.77 29.25
C GLN A 125 8.19 8.11 29.98
N LYS A 126 9.41 8.26 29.43
CA LYS A 126 10.63 7.70 30.06
C LYS A 126 11.17 8.56 31.20
N LYS A 127 10.73 9.82 31.33
CA LYS A 127 11.25 10.81 32.28
C LYS A 127 12.77 11.04 32.18
N VAL A 128 13.30 10.98 30.96
CA VAL A 128 14.71 11.22 30.64
C VAL A 128 14.80 12.07 29.38
N THR A 129 15.91 12.80 29.26
CA THR A 129 16.22 13.53 28.01
C THR A 129 16.88 12.59 27.03
N LEU A 130 16.42 12.57 25.78
CA LEU A 130 16.97 11.73 24.72
C LEU A 130 18.31 12.28 24.23
N SER A 131 19.29 11.40 24.12
CA SER A 131 20.54 11.66 23.41
C SER A 131 20.32 11.74 21.89
N GLU A 132 21.24 12.35 21.14
CA GLU A 132 21.15 12.42 19.68
C GLU A 132 21.14 11.01 19.05
N ALA A 133 21.91 10.07 19.58
CA ALA A 133 21.91 8.68 19.10
C ALA A 133 20.54 7.99 19.30
N GLU A 134 19.87 8.23 20.42
CA GLU A 134 18.52 7.71 20.65
C GLU A 134 17.50 8.35 19.71
N LYS A 135 17.61 9.64 19.44
CA LYS A 135 16.76 10.35 18.48
C LYS A 135 16.88 9.76 17.09
N GLU A 136 18.10 9.43 16.64
CA GLU A 136 18.34 8.75 15.36
C GLU A 136 17.67 7.38 15.31
N ILE A 137 17.81 6.57 16.36
CA ILE A 137 17.17 5.26 16.48
C ILE A 137 15.64 5.41 16.45
N ILE A 138 15.07 6.38 17.14
CA ILE A 138 13.63 6.65 17.18
C ILE A 138 13.10 7.01 15.79
N VAL A 139 13.77 7.90 15.06
CA VAL A 139 13.35 8.28 13.69
C VAL A 139 13.41 7.08 12.75
N LYS A 140 14.49 6.30 12.83
CA LYS A 140 14.62 5.06 12.06
C LYS A 140 13.53 4.05 12.42
N SER A 141 13.22 3.91 13.69
CA SER A 141 12.12 3.07 14.18
C SER A 141 10.76 3.54 13.70
N LEU A 142 10.52 4.85 13.67
CA LEU A 142 9.29 5.44 13.10
C LEU A 142 9.18 5.15 11.60
N CYS A 143 10.27 5.32 10.83
CA CYS A 143 10.29 5.00 9.40
C CYS A 143 9.95 3.53 9.15
N SER A 144 10.62 2.61 9.85
CA SER A 144 10.38 1.17 9.71
C SER A 144 8.98 0.78 10.17
N PHE A 145 8.45 1.41 11.24
CA PHE A 145 7.08 1.21 11.70
C PHE A 145 6.06 1.65 10.64
N MET A 146 6.31 2.78 9.99
CA MET A 146 5.44 3.27 8.91
C MET A 146 5.52 2.41 7.65
N LEU A 147 6.70 1.85 7.34
CA LEU A 147 6.93 0.98 6.18
C LEU A 147 6.51 -0.47 6.42
N ASP A 148 5.99 -0.78 7.62
CA ASP A 148 5.63 -2.14 8.05
C ASP A 148 6.79 -3.14 7.86
N GLU A 149 8.02 -2.64 8.04
CA GLU A 149 9.21 -3.49 8.04
C GLU A 149 9.30 -4.20 9.39
N SER A 150 8.97 -5.50 9.39
CA SER A 150 8.79 -6.37 10.56
C SER A 150 10.09 -6.64 11.32
N THR A 151 10.58 -5.64 12.04
CA THR A 151 11.59 -5.83 13.08
C THR A 151 11.05 -5.32 14.39
N VAL A 152 11.07 -6.14 15.45
CA VAL A 152 10.79 -5.70 16.82
C VAL A 152 11.76 -4.56 17.14
N GLN A 153 11.24 -3.34 17.20
CA GLN A 153 12.06 -2.16 17.39
C GLN A 153 11.90 -1.67 18.83
N GLU A 154 12.99 -1.23 19.40
CA GLU A 154 13.08 -0.78 20.80
C GLU A 154 12.02 0.26 21.20
N TYR A 155 11.52 1.05 20.23
CA TYR A 155 10.57 2.15 20.46
C TYR A 155 9.17 1.90 19.90
N SER A 156 8.86 0.71 19.38
CA SER A 156 7.58 0.42 18.69
C SER A 156 6.35 0.70 19.54
N GLU A 157 6.38 0.35 20.83
CA GLU A 157 5.27 0.60 21.76
C GLU A 157 5.01 2.09 21.97
N TYR A 158 6.08 2.89 22.12
CA TYR A 158 5.97 4.35 22.28
C TYR A 158 5.46 5.00 21.00
N ILE A 159 5.93 4.53 19.85
CA ILE A 159 5.48 5.02 18.53
C ILE A 159 4.01 4.69 18.33
N GLY A 160 3.58 3.46 18.61
CA GLY A 160 2.18 3.07 18.53
C GLY A 160 1.28 3.90 19.44
N ALA A 161 1.69 4.09 20.70
CA ALA A 161 0.95 4.90 21.67
C ALA A 161 0.89 6.38 21.26
N PHE A 162 1.99 6.95 20.74
CA PHE A 162 2.03 8.31 20.20
C PHE A 162 1.06 8.48 19.03
N ILE A 163 1.04 7.54 18.08
CA ILE A 163 0.11 7.58 16.92
C ILE A 163 -1.35 7.55 17.40
N VAL A 164 -1.66 6.77 18.45
CA VAL A 164 -2.99 6.77 19.05
C VAL A 164 -3.32 8.13 19.67
N GLN A 165 -2.37 8.74 20.37
CA GLN A 165 -2.56 10.08 20.96
C GLN A 165 -2.77 11.16 19.88
N CYS A 166 -2.06 11.08 18.75
CA CYS A 166 -2.19 12.05 17.65
C CYS A 166 -3.61 12.11 17.07
N LYS A 167 -4.44 11.07 17.25
CA LYS A 167 -5.84 11.04 16.80
C LYS A 167 -6.73 12.09 17.47
N SER A 168 -6.29 12.67 18.58
CA SER A 168 -6.98 13.77 19.26
C SER A 168 -6.63 15.15 18.72
N GLU A 169 -5.63 15.26 17.83
CA GLU A 169 -5.15 16.53 17.23
C GLU A 169 -5.29 16.43 15.70
N ASP A 170 -6.32 17.04 15.12
CA ASP A 170 -6.64 16.96 13.68
C ASP A 170 -5.45 17.29 12.76
N THR A 171 -4.65 18.29 13.12
CA THR A 171 -3.49 18.71 12.31
C THR A 171 -2.37 17.68 12.30
N LEU A 172 -2.09 17.08 13.46
CA LEU A 172 -1.06 16.06 13.60
C LEU A 172 -1.49 14.72 12.97
N LEU A 173 -2.76 14.40 13.10
CA LEU A 173 -3.37 13.25 12.42
C LEU A 173 -3.25 13.38 10.90
N ALA A 174 -3.62 14.53 10.33
CA ALA A 174 -3.50 14.77 8.89
C ALA A 174 -2.05 14.63 8.37
N GLN A 175 -1.06 15.09 9.15
CA GLN A 175 0.35 14.94 8.80
C GLN A 175 0.79 13.47 8.80
N LEU A 176 0.39 12.69 9.80
CA LEU A 176 0.66 11.25 9.88
C LEU A 176 -0.02 10.48 8.75
N ASP A 177 -1.26 10.83 8.42
CA ASP A 177 -2.00 10.19 7.34
C ASP A 177 -1.33 10.47 5.98
N THR A 178 -0.84 11.69 5.74
CA THR A 178 -0.06 12.02 4.54
C THR A 178 1.19 11.14 4.40
N ILE A 179 1.92 10.90 5.51
CA ILE A 179 3.08 10.00 5.51
C ILE A 179 2.65 8.56 5.20
N LYS A 180 1.61 8.05 5.88
CA LYS A 180 1.11 6.67 5.67
C LYS A 180 0.66 6.44 4.24
N GLU A 181 -0.08 7.37 3.67
CA GLU A 181 -0.52 7.30 2.28
C GLU A 181 0.66 7.32 1.30
N GLY A 182 1.69 8.13 1.60
CA GLY A 182 2.95 8.13 0.85
C GLY A 182 3.67 6.78 0.91
N VAL A 183 3.66 6.11 2.08
CA VAL A 183 4.19 4.75 2.26
C VAL A 183 3.48 3.76 1.36
N VAL A 184 2.15 3.80 1.30
CA VAL A 184 1.36 2.88 0.44
C VAL A 184 1.77 3.03 -1.02
N LEU A 185 1.84 4.28 -1.51
CA LEU A 185 2.25 4.56 -2.89
C LEU A 185 3.69 4.11 -3.17
N TYR A 186 4.61 4.39 -2.26
CA TYR A 186 6.02 3.99 -2.38
C TYR A 186 6.20 2.46 -2.34
N THR A 187 5.51 1.77 -1.44
CA THR A 187 5.58 0.31 -1.33
C THR A 187 5.11 -0.34 -2.63
N GLY A 188 4.05 0.19 -3.26
CA GLY A 188 3.60 -0.27 -4.57
C GLY A 188 4.69 -0.17 -5.66
N LEU A 189 5.60 0.80 -5.58
CA LEU A 189 6.72 0.92 -6.53
C LEU A 189 7.86 -0.09 -6.27
N LYS A 190 8.12 -0.46 -5.01
CA LYS A 190 9.15 -1.45 -4.66
C LYS A 190 8.91 -2.82 -5.33
N TYR A 191 7.65 -3.20 -5.49
CA TYR A 191 7.25 -4.49 -6.06
C TYR A 191 7.01 -4.46 -7.57
N ASN A 192 7.34 -3.36 -8.25
CA ASN A 192 7.19 -3.26 -9.69
C ASN A 192 8.30 -4.07 -10.39
N SER A 193 8.04 -5.39 -10.55
CA SER A 193 8.89 -6.26 -11.36
C SER A 193 8.88 -5.79 -12.82
N ASN A 194 9.96 -6.04 -13.55
CA ASN A 194 10.12 -5.69 -14.96
C ASN A 194 8.92 -6.16 -15.78
N LEU A 195 8.09 -5.25 -16.24
CA LEU A 195 6.97 -5.55 -17.15
C LEU A 195 7.43 -6.23 -18.45
N ASN A 196 8.73 -6.14 -18.79
CA ASN A 196 9.33 -6.83 -19.93
C ASN A 196 9.47 -8.36 -19.71
N ASP A 197 9.39 -8.83 -18.48
CA ASP A 197 9.45 -10.25 -18.13
C ASP A 197 8.05 -10.89 -18.13
N LEU A 198 6.99 -10.10 -18.34
CA LEU A 198 5.65 -10.59 -18.58
C LEU A 198 5.58 -11.09 -20.02
N GLY A 199 5.72 -12.40 -20.21
CA GLY A 199 5.52 -13.07 -21.48
C GLY A 199 4.08 -12.91 -22.03
N THR A 200 3.76 -13.57 -23.12
CA THR A 200 2.40 -13.55 -23.67
C THR A 200 1.45 -14.30 -22.74
N TRP A 201 0.67 -13.53 -22.00
CA TRP A 201 -0.31 -14.06 -21.07
C TRP A 201 -1.50 -14.72 -21.79
N ASN A 202 -1.60 -16.04 -21.74
CA ASN A 202 -2.61 -16.83 -22.44
C ASN A 202 -3.67 -17.46 -21.54
N THR A 203 -3.43 -17.57 -20.24
CA THR A 203 -4.36 -18.20 -19.28
C THR A 203 -5.46 -17.26 -18.80
N GLN A 204 -6.60 -17.80 -18.37
CA GLN A 204 -7.59 -17.06 -17.57
C GLN A 204 -7.09 -17.02 -16.11
N ILE A 205 -7.24 -15.86 -15.47
CA ILE A 205 -6.86 -15.67 -14.07
C ILE A 205 -8.12 -15.40 -13.25
N THR A 206 -8.24 -16.08 -12.11
CA THR A 206 -9.17 -15.72 -11.05
C THR A 206 -8.38 -15.05 -9.91
N ILE A 207 -8.75 -13.82 -9.57
CA ILE A 207 -8.18 -13.08 -8.45
C ILE A 207 -9.19 -13.16 -7.31
N PHE A 208 -8.79 -13.79 -6.21
CA PHE A 208 -9.55 -13.80 -4.97
C PHE A 208 -9.19 -12.57 -4.14
N ILE A 209 -10.20 -11.88 -3.65
CA ILE A 209 -10.06 -10.58 -2.98
C ILE A 209 -10.50 -10.73 -1.53
N GLU A 210 -9.66 -10.30 -0.60
CA GLU A 210 -9.96 -10.28 0.84
C GLU A 210 -10.82 -9.08 1.24
N THR A 211 -11.38 -9.15 2.44
CA THR A 211 -12.31 -8.17 3.01
C THR A 211 -11.77 -6.75 2.97
N GLU A 212 -10.52 -6.55 3.37
CA GLU A 212 -9.91 -5.22 3.43
C GLU A 212 -9.87 -4.55 2.05
N ILE A 213 -9.50 -5.32 1.03
CA ILE A 213 -9.45 -4.82 -0.35
C ILE A 213 -10.85 -4.53 -0.90
N LEU A 214 -11.84 -5.34 -0.54
CA LEU A 214 -13.24 -5.05 -0.88
C LEU A 214 -13.74 -3.76 -0.21
N PHE A 215 -13.28 -3.48 1.02
CA PHE A 215 -13.58 -2.23 1.72
C PHE A 215 -12.83 -1.03 1.12
N HIS A 216 -11.64 -1.22 0.51
CA HIS A 216 -11.00 -0.20 -0.31
C HIS A 216 -11.90 0.20 -1.49
N PHE A 217 -12.44 -0.78 -2.20
CA PHE A 217 -13.35 -0.54 -3.32
C PHE A 217 -14.59 0.26 -2.91
N ALA A 218 -15.17 -0.05 -1.76
CA ALA A 218 -16.31 0.69 -1.22
C ALA A 218 -15.94 2.08 -0.66
N GLY A 219 -14.65 2.40 -0.52
CA GLY A 219 -14.16 3.64 0.07
C GLY A 219 -14.20 3.69 1.60
N TYR A 220 -14.44 2.55 2.27
CA TYR A 220 -14.51 2.50 3.73
C TYR A 220 -13.15 2.71 4.42
N ASN A 221 -12.05 2.44 3.72
CA ASN A 221 -10.69 2.65 4.21
C ASN A 221 -10.07 4.00 3.77
N GLY A 222 -10.88 4.88 3.17
CA GLY A 222 -10.48 6.20 2.73
C GLY A 222 -10.33 6.34 1.21
N GLU A 223 -10.25 7.59 0.75
CA GLU A 223 -10.33 7.92 -0.67
C GLU A 223 -9.10 7.44 -1.46
N LEU A 224 -7.90 7.50 -0.87
CA LEU A 224 -6.70 7.02 -1.57
C LEU A 224 -6.81 5.55 -1.94
N PHE A 225 -7.17 4.69 -0.99
CA PHE A 225 -7.32 3.25 -1.23
C PHE A 225 -8.41 2.95 -2.25
N LYS A 226 -9.49 3.73 -2.24
CA LYS A 226 -10.53 3.64 -3.25
C LYS A 226 -10.02 4.01 -4.65
N ILE A 227 -9.22 5.05 -4.77
CA ILE A 227 -8.60 5.45 -6.04
C ILE A 227 -7.69 4.34 -6.55
N LEU A 228 -6.80 3.81 -5.70
CA LEU A 228 -5.87 2.73 -6.07
C LEU A 228 -6.61 1.47 -6.52
N PHE A 229 -7.68 1.08 -5.82
CA PHE A 229 -8.49 -0.05 -6.25
C PHE A 229 -9.20 0.24 -7.57
N ASN A 230 -9.74 1.43 -7.77
CA ASN A 230 -10.40 1.81 -9.01
C ASN A 230 -9.44 1.81 -10.20
N ASP A 231 -8.19 2.21 -10.04
CA ASP A 231 -7.15 2.14 -11.07
C ASP A 231 -6.89 0.68 -11.45
N PHE A 232 -6.68 -0.19 -10.47
CA PHE A 232 -6.58 -1.65 -10.68
C PHE A 232 -7.82 -2.20 -11.40
N PHE A 233 -9.01 -1.83 -10.95
CA PHE A 233 -10.27 -2.33 -11.50
C PHE A 233 -10.50 -1.84 -12.94
N THR A 234 -10.11 -0.62 -13.25
CA THR A 234 -10.15 -0.07 -14.61
C THR A 234 -9.25 -0.87 -15.53
N PHE A 235 -8.03 -1.18 -15.08
CA PHE A 235 -7.10 -2.04 -15.83
C PHE A 235 -7.69 -3.45 -16.07
N VAL A 236 -8.33 -4.06 -15.07
CA VAL A 236 -9.04 -5.34 -15.22
C VAL A 236 -10.16 -5.25 -16.27
N LYS A 237 -10.94 -4.16 -16.25
CA LYS A 237 -12.01 -3.93 -17.25
C LYS A 237 -11.46 -3.79 -18.66
N GLU A 238 -10.37 -3.08 -18.85
CA GLU A 238 -9.71 -2.90 -20.15
C GLU A 238 -9.22 -4.23 -20.72
N ILE A 239 -8.51 -5.03 -19.92
CA ILE A 239 -8.05 -6.36 -20.32
C ILE A 239 -9.23 -7.26 -20.69
N ASN A 240 -10.27 -7.25 -19.88
CA ASN A 240 -11.47 -8.08 -20.13
C ASN A 240 -12.20 -7.65 -21.40
N SER A 241 -12.33 -6.33 -21.64
CA SER A 241 -12.94 -5.78 -22.86
C SER A 241 -12.17 -6.22 -24.10
N GLN A 242 -10.84 -6.09 -24.09
CA GLN A 242 -9.99 -6.55 -25.20
C GLN A 242 -10.07 -8.06 -25.42
N SER A 243 -10.12 -8.85 -24.35
CA SER A 243 -10.22 -10.31 -24.42
C SER A 243 -11.59 -10.77 -24.95
N ILE A 244 -12.68 -10.13 -24.51
CA ILE A 244 -14.03 -10.42 -25.00
C ILE A 244 -14.14 -10.14 -26.49
N ASN A 245 -13.60 -9.03 -26.96
CA ASN A 245 -13.60 -8.65 -28.36
C ASN A 245 -12.81 -9.64 -29.25
N LYS A 246 -11.73 -10.23 -28.73
CA LYS A 246 -10.90 -11.20 -29.47
C LYS A 246 -11.41 -12.63 -29.36
N ASN A 247 -11.82 -13.06 -28.17
CA ASN A 247 -12.00 -14.47 -27.80
C ASN A 247 -13.39 -14.80 -27.26
N GLY A 248 -14.28 -13.81 -27.09
CA GLY A 248 -15.61 -13.96 -26.51
C GLY A 248 -15.64 -14.30 -25.01
N LYS A 249 -14.51 -14.26 -24.32
CA LYS A 249 -14.39 -14.65 -22.90
C LYS A 249 -13.60 -13.64 -22.09
N LYS A 250 -14.01 -13.44 -20.84
CA LYS A 250 -13.21 -12.65 -19.87
C LYS A 250 -11.87 -13.33 -19.59
N LYS A 251 -10.85 -12.53 -19.40
CA LYS A 251 -9.49 -12.98 -19.08
C LYS A 251 -9.26 -13.02 -17.56
N ILE A 252 -9.80 -12.04 -16.84
CA ILE A 252 -9.68 -11.90 -15.40
C ILE A 252 -11.06 -12.01 -14.76
N HIS A 253 -11.17 -12.88 -13.76
CA HIS A 253 -12.34 -13.03 -12.90
C HIS A 253 -12.00 -12.54 -11.52
N LEU A 254 -12.86 -11.70 -10.92
CA LEU A 254 -12.74 -11.23 -9.55
C LEU A 254 -13.72 -11.97 -8.68
N LYS A 255 -13.23 -12.62 -7.64
CA LYS A 255 -14.03 -13.40 -6.71
C LYS A 255 -13.63 -13.16 -5.25
N TYR A 256 -14.46 -13.60 -4.33
CA TYR A 256 -14.13 -13.69 -2.90
C TYR A 256 -14.62 -15.03 -2.34
N PHE A 257 -13.96 -15.52 -1.29
CA PHE A 257 -14.33 -16.77 -0.62
C PHE A 257 -15.56 -16.58 0.27
N SER A 258 -16.26 -17.65 0.60
CA SER A 258 -17.39 -17.64 1.53
C SER A 258 -16.99 -17.13 2.95
N GLU A 259 -15.77 -17.37 3.36
CA GLU A 259 -15.22 -16.89 4.61
C GLU A 259 -15.12 -15.35 4.63
N VAL A 260 -14.68 -14.76 3.52
CA VAL A 260 -14.66 -13.29 3.34
C VAL A 260 -16.07 -12.72 3.47
N LYS A 261 -17.08 -13.38 2.88
CA LYS A 261 -18.48 -12.99 3.08
C LYS A 261 -18.89 -13.04 4.54
N ASN A 262 -18.56 -14.12 5.23
CA ASN A 262 -18.85 -14.26 6.65
C ASN A 262 -18.16 -13.20 7.51
N GLU A 263 -16.95 -12.80 7.13
CA GLU A 263 -16.24 -11.72 7.79
C GLU A 263 -16.92 -10.35 7.56
N ILE A 264 -17.32 -10.06 6.34
CA ILE A 264 -18.10 -8.86 5.99
C ILE A 264 -19.41 -8.81 6.79
N GLU A 265 -20.16 -9.93 6.86
CA GLU A 265 -21.39 -10.01 7.65
C GLU A 265 -21.14 -9.73 9.14
N ARG A 266 -20.04 -10.27 9.72
CA ARG A 266 -19.64 -9.98 11.10
C ARG A 266 -19.29 -8.50 11.29
N PHE A 267 -18.63 -7.87 10.30
CA PHE A 267 -18.30 -6.46 10.35
C PHE A 267 -19.54 -5.57 10.39
N PHE A 268 -20.51 -5.80 9.51
CA PHE A 268 -21.76 -5.05 9.50
C PHE A 268 -22.61 -5.33 10.75
N LYS A 269 -22.65 -6.56 11.22
CA LYS A 269 -23.32 -6.89 12.48
C LYS A 269 -22.71 -6.17 13.68
N LYS A 270 -21.38 -6.07 13.73
CA LYS A 270 -20.70 -5.27 14.77
C LYS A 270 -21.06 -3.79 14.66
N ALA A 271 -21.19 -3.25 13.47
CA ALA A 271 -21.64 -1.87 13.24
C ALA A 271 -23.09 -1.65 13.77
N GLU A 272 -23.97 -2.63 13.60
CA GLU A 272 -25.34 -2.59 14.19
C GLU A 272 -25.29 -2.51 15.73
N PHE A 273 -24.44 -3.31 16.39
CA PHE A 273 -24.26 -3.28 17.84
C PHE A 273 -23.73 -1.92 18.32
N ILE A 274 -22.79 -1.31 17.58
CA ILE A 274 -22.26 0.02 17.90
C ILE A 274 -23.38 1.07 17.84
N ILE A 275 -24.20 1.05 16.79
CA ILE A 275 -25.34 2.00 16.64
C ILE A 275 -26.40 1.80 17.73
N ASN A 276 -26.62 0.55 18.17
CA ASN A 276 -27.53 0.27 19.29
C ASN A 276 -26.96 0.64 20.66
N GLY A 277 -25.69 1.03 20.76
CA GLY A 277 -25.03 1.31 22.05
C GLY A 277 -24.62 0.06 22.83
N GLU A 278 -24.62 -1.11 22.18
CA GLU A 278 -24.24 -2.39 22.77
C GLU A 278 -22.73 -2.67 22.66
N ASP A 279 -22.02 -1.93 21.77
CA ASP A 279 -20.56 -1.98 21.60
C ASP A 279 -20.00 -0.57 21.38
N THR A 280 -18.69 -0.41 21.51
CA THR A 280 -18.01 0.88 21.34
C THR A 280 -17.25 0.93 20.04
N LEU A 281 -17.31 2.09 19.36
CA LEU A 281 -16.51 2.35 18.17
C LEU A 281 -15.04 2.46 18.54
N ASN A 282 -14.20 1.59 17.96
CA ASN A 282 -12.76 1.79 18.01
C ASN A 282 -12.35 2.74 16.88
N PRO A 283 -11.93 3.99 17.18
CA PRO A 283 -11.60 4.98 16.14
C PRO A 283 -10.38 4.60 15.31
N SER A 284 -9.57 3.62 15.75
CA SER A 284 -8.43 3.14 14.95
C SER A 284 -8.83 2.27 13.76
N LYS A 285 -10.06 1.76 13.75
CA LYS A 285 -10.58 0.94 12.64
C LYS A 285 -11.32 1.81 11.64
N THR A 286 -10.60 2.35 10.67
CA THR A 286 -11.10 3.29 9.66
C THR A 286 -12.35 2.76 8.94
N ALA A 287 -12.35 1.50 8.52
CA ALA A 287 -13.49 0.88 7.84
C ALA A 287 -14.74 0.88 8.73
N MET A 288 -14.62 0.51 10.02
CA MET A 288 -15.74 0.50 10.95
C MET A 288 -16.27 1.90 11.18
N ALA A 289 -15.39 2.89 11.37
CA ALA A 289 -15.78 4.28 11.52
C ALA A 289 -16.53 4.80 10.28
N SER A 290 -16.08 4.46 9.08
CA SER A 290 -16.74 4.83 7.82
C SER A 290 -18.11 4.17 7.65
N ILE A 291 -18.26 2.90 8.06
CA ILE A 291 -19.52 2.18 8.00
C ILE A 291 -20.54 2.80 8.95
N VAL A 292 -20.13 3.12 10.18
CA VAL A 292 -21.01 3.70 11.20
C VAL A 292 -21.33 5.18 10.94
N ASN A 293 -20.41 5.91 10.28
CA ASN A 293 -20.55 7.33 10.03
C ASN A 293 -21.84 7.68 9.27
N GLY A 294 -22.60 8.61 9.83
CA GLY A 294 -23.89 9.06 9.28
C GLY A 294 -25.07 8.12 9.54
N CYS A 295 -24.86 6.93 10.13
CA CYS A 295 -25.93 6.02 10.54
C CYS A 295 -26.49 6.41 11.91
N LYS A 296 -27.82 6.33 12.05
CA LYS A 296 -28.54 6.63 13.29
C LYS A 296 -29.29 5.42 13.83
N THR A 297 -29.59 4.47 12.97
CA THR A 297 -30.37 3.27 13.28
C THR A 297 -29.71 2.02 12.69
N PRO A 298 -29.98 0.83 13.23
CA PRO A 298 -29.53 -0.43 12.62
C PRO A 298 -29.98 -0.59 11.15
N SER A 299 -31.15 -0.03 10.80
CA SER A 299 -31.65 -0.08 9.42
C SER A 299 -30.71 0.64 8.43
N ASP A 300 -30.06 1.73 8.86
CA ASP A 300 -29.09 2.45 8.03
C ASP A 300 -27.85 1.57 7.74
N ILE A 301 -27.44 0.75 8.72
CA ILE A 301 -26.35 -0.22 8.54
C ILE A 301 -26.74 -1.33 7.56
N ILE A 302 -27.98 -1.84 7.68
CA ILE A 302 -28.51 -2.86 6.76
C ILE A 302 -28.57 -2.32 5.33
N GLU A 303 -28.99 -1.06 5.16
CA GLU A 303 -29.00 -0.40 3.86
C GLU A 303 -27.57 -0.28 3.29
N LYS A 304 -26.60 0.21 4.08
CA LYS A 304 -25.19 0.27 3.66
C LYS A 304 -24.64 -1.10 3.25
N LYS A 305 -24.99 -2.16 4.01
CA LYS A 305 -24.62 -3.53 3.66
C LYS A 305 -25.23 -3.95 2.32
N ALA A 306 -26.49 -3.66 2.08
CA ALA A 306 -27.15 -3.97 0.82
C ALA A 306 -26.50 -3.23 -0.36
N LEU A 307 -26.19 -1.94 -0.20
CA LEU A 307 -25.47 -1.12 -1.19
C LEU A 307 -24.07 -1.66 -1.47
N PHE A 308 -23.37 -2.13 -0.44
CA PHE A 308 -22.06 -2.74 -0.59
C PHE A 308 -22.11 -4.01 -1.46
N TYR A 309 -23.05 -4.94 -1.19
CA TYR A 309 -23.18 -6.15 -2.01
C TYR A 309 -23.68 -5.83 -3.43
N ASP A 310 -24.53 -4.84 -3.59
CA ASP A 310 -24.95 -4.37 -4.93
C ASP A 310 -23.76 -3.80 -5.70
N LEU A 311 -22.90 -3.02 -5.05
CA LEU A 311 -21.65 -2.53 -5.64
C LEU A 311 -20.77 -3.69 -6.15
N LEU A 312 -20.56 -4.74 -5.36
CA LEU A 312 -19.78 -5.91 -5.78
C LEU A 312 -20.43 -6.61 -6.98
N LYS A 313 -21.72 -6.88 -6.88
CA LYS A 313 -22.48 -7.59 -7.91
C LYS A 313 -22.50 -6.83 -9.24
N THR A 314 -22.80 -5.53 -9.20
CA THR A 314 -22.86 -4.68 -10.40
C THR A 314 -21.51 -4.59 -11.09
N ASN A 315 -20.42 -4.68 -10.36
CA ASN A 315 -19.07 -4.68 -10.90
C ASN A 315 -18.51 -6.08 -11.21
N GLY A 316 -19.33 -7.14 -11.08
CA GLY A 316 -18.97 -8.49 -11.46
C GLY A 316 -17.96 -9.16 -10.51
N ILE A 317 -17.87 -8.69 -9.27
CA ILE A 317 -17.13 -9.33 -8.17
C ILE A 317 -18.10 -10.31 -7.51
N THR A 318 -17.80 -11.62 -7.57
CA THR A 318 -18.75 -12.66 -7.16
C THR A 318 -18.19 -13.58 -6.10
N GLU A 319 -19.07 -14.17 -5.29
CA GLU A 319 -18.69 -15.23 -4.36
C GLU A 319 -18.22 -16.47 -5.10
N ASP A 320 -17.17 -17.12 -4.58
CA ASP A 320 -16.73 -18.40 -5.12
C ASP A 320 -17.71 -19.52 -4.71
N THR A 321 -18.06 -20.35 -5.68
CA THR A 321 -19.00 -21.46 -5.49
C THR A 321 -18.32 -22.81 -5.28
N TYR A 322 -16.97 -22.86 -5.31
CA TYR A 322 -16.25 -24.10 -5.07
C TYR A 322 -16.27 -24.46 -3.59
N THR A 323 -16.65 -25.69 -3.27
CA THR A 323 -16.85 -26.16 -1.88
C THR A 323 -15.95 -27.33 -1.49
N GLU A 324 -15.23 -27.93 -2.45
CA GLU A 324 -14.48 -29.17 -2.23
C GLU A 324 -13.01 -28.94 -1.83
N TYR A 325 -12.67 -27.82 -1.19
CA TYR A 325 -11.29 -27.51 -0.80
C TYR A 325 -10.66 -28.63 0.05
N TYR A 326 -11.39 -29.19 1.00
CA TYR A 326 -10.92 -30.23 1.92
C TYR A 326 -11.31 -31.65 1.48
N SER A 327 -11.66 -31.86 0.21
CA SER A 327 -11.94 -33.20 -0.29
C SER A 327 -10.69 -34.08 -0.32
N ALA A 328 -10.85 -35.41 -0.23
CA ALA A 328 -9.73 -36.36 -0.21
C ALA A 328 -8.78 -36.20 -1.42
N LYS A 329 -9.30 -35.86 -2.60
CA LYS A 329 -8.48 -35.62 -3.80
C LYS A 329 -7.53 -34.42 -3.68
N ASN A 330 -7.88 -33.45 -2.83
CA ASN A 330 -7.14 -32.20 -2.64
C ASN A 330 -6.17 -32.27 -1.45
N HIS A 331 -6.26 -33.29 -0.60
CA HIS A 331 -5.46 -33.42 0.62
C HIS A 331 -3.94 -33.31 0.37
N LYS A 332 -3.45 -33.80 -0.75
CA LYS A 332 -2.03 -33.72 -1.13
C LYS A 332 -1.53 -32.30 -1.41
N PHE A 333 -2.42 -31.35 -1.58
CA PHE A 333 -2.09 -29.93 -1.83
C PHE A 333 -2.35 -29.07 -0.58
N ASN A 334 -2.78 -29.68 0.52
CA ASN A 334 -3.04 -28.95 1.75
C ASN A 334 -1.73 -28.48 2.38
N ILE A 335 -1.64 -27.18 2.68
CA ILE A 335 -0.50 -26.54 3.33
C ILE A 335 -0.82 -26.08 4.77
N GLU A 336 -2.01 -26.37 5.29
CA GLU A 336 -2.40 -26.08 6.66
C GLU A 336 -1.79 -27.10 7.62
N ASP A 337 -0.46 -27.07 7.77
CA ASP A 337 0.29 -27.95 8.66
C ASP A 337 0.61 -27.23 9.97
N GLN A 338 0.51 -27.96 11.09
CA GLN A 338 0.81 -27.43 12.42
C GLN A 338 2.27 -26.97 12.54
N SER A 339 3.20 -27.65 11.87
CA SER A 339 4.62 -27.29 11.86
C SER A 339 4.87 -25.96 11.14
N ILE A 340 4.11 -25.66 10.09
CA ILE A 340 4.15 -24.37 9.38
C ILE A 340 3.62 -23.27 10.29
N ILE A 341 2.49 -23.51 10.96
CA ILE A 341 1.90 -22.56 11.89
C ILE A 341 2.90 -22.23 13.01
N GLU A 342 3.52 -23.24 13.61
CA GLU A 342 4.53 -23.07 14.66
C GLU A 342 5.78 -22.31 14.16
N SER A 343 6.19 -22.55 12.92
CA SER A 343 7.34 -21.84 12.31
C SER A 343 7.06 -20.37 12.00
N LEU A 344 5.79 -20.02 11.77
CA LEU A 344 5.34 -18.65 11.49
C LEU A 344 4.97 -17.88 12.76
N GLN A 345 4.84 -18.56 13.91
CA GLN A 345 4.56 -17.91 15.18
C GLN A 345 5.67 -16.93 15.53
N SER A 346 5.31 -15.65 15.58
CA SER A 346 6.12 -14.60 16.15
C SER A 346 5.40 -14.02 17.36
N SER A 347 6.11 -13.32 18.23
CA SER A 347 5.54 -12.66 19.42
C SER A 347 4.43 -11.62 19.11
N ILE A 348 4.19 -11.32 17.84
CA ILE A 348 3.32 -10.24 17.36
C ILE A 348 2.07 -10.78 16.66
N VAL A 349 2.12 -12.00 16.08
CA VAL A 349 1.02 -12.57 15.30
C VAL A 349 0.36 -13.70 16.10
N THR A 350 -0.97 -13.67 16.24
CA THR A 350 -1.69 -14.70 16.96
C THR A 350 -1.86 -15.97 16.10
N ASP A 351 -1.96 -17.15 16.74
CA ASP A 351 -2.28 -18.42 16.06
C ASP A 351 -3.53 -18.32 15.20
N TYR A 352 -4.51 -17.55 15.65
CA TYR A 352 -5.75 -17.36 14.92
C TYR A 352 -5.52 -16.64 13.59
N ASP A 353 -4.77 -15.55 13.61
CA ASP A 353 -4.49 -14.77 12.41
C ASP A 353 -3.66 -15.59 11.40
N ILE A 354 -2.69 -16.38 11.87
CA ILE A 354 -1.89 -17.26 11.02
C ILE A 354 -2.79 -18.31 10.35
N ARG A 355 -3.71 -18.94 11.09
CA ARG A 355 -4.60 -19.97 10.57
C ARG A 355 -5.58 -19.42 9.54
N GLU A 356 -6.18 -18.28 9.78
CA GLU A 356 -7.12 -17.66 8.83
C GLU A 356 -6.39 -17.26 7.52
N ASN A 357 -5.20 -16.68 7.61
CA ASN A 357 -4.41 -16.33 6.43
C ASN A 357 -3.92 -17.57 5.67
N LEU A 358 -3.41 -18.57 6.40
CA LEU A 358 -2.95 -19.82 5.80
C LEU A 358 -4.08 -20.56 5.07
N LYS A 359 -5.31 -20.46 5.55
CA LYS A 359 -6.49 -21.03 4.91
C LYS A 359 -6.73 -20.48 3.50
N PHE A 360 -6.64 -19.16 3.31
CA PHE A 360 -6.81 -18.57 1.98
C PHE A 360 -5.66 -18.95 1.04
N LEU A 361 -4.43 -18.98 1.55
CA LEU A 361 -3.27 -19.45 0.80
C LEU A 361 -3.44 -20.93 0.41
N ASN A 362 -3.97 -21.76 1.33
CA ASN A 362 -4.28 -23.17 1.07
C ASN A 362 -5.32 -23.33 -0.03
N TYR A 363 -6.39 -22.54 -0.01
CA TYR A 363 -7.41 -22.59 -1.06
C TYR A 363 -6.81 -22.26 -2.43
N VAL A 364 -5.99 -21.22 -2.51
CA VAL A 364 -5.30 -20.86 -3.76
C VAL A 364 -4.32 -21.96 -4.18
N ASN A 365 -3.57 -22.55 -3.26
CA ASN A 365 -2.65 -23.66 -3.56
C ASN A 365 -3.39 -24.91 -4.06
N ILE A 366 -4.52 -25.25 -3.48
CA ILE A 366 -5.39 -26.34 -3.93
C ILE A 366 -5.89 -26.07 -5.37
N LEU A 367 -6.38 -24.86 -5.65
CA LEU A 367 -6.84 -24.48 -6.99
C LEU A 367 -5.71 -24.52 -8.02
N ARG A 368 -4.48 -24.18 -7.61
CA ARG A 368 -3.26 -24.30 -8.43
C ARG A 368 -2.74 -25.74 -8.54
N GLN A 369 -3.31 -26.69 -7.80
CA GLN A 369 -2.83 -28.06 -7.68
C GLN A 369 -1.34 -28.15 -7.26
N GLY A 370 -0.92 -27.30 -6.33
CA GLY A 370 0.44 -27.22 -5.83
C GLY A 370 1.44 -26.55 -6.78
N ALA A 371 1.03 -26.07 -7.94
CA ALA A 371 1.91 -25.43 -8.92
C ALA A 371 2.09 -23.93 -8.63
N SER A 372 2.85 -23.61 -7.58
CA SER A 372 3.07 -22.23 -7.12
C SER A 372 4.36 -21.59 -7.65
N ASP A 373 5.24 -22.36 -8.29
CA ASP A 373 6.53 -21.95 -8.86
C ASP A 373 6.47 -21.48 -10.32
N ARG A 374 5.25 -21.35 -10.86
CA ARG A 374 5.04 -21.01 -12.27
C ARG A 374 5.15 -19.51 -12.49
N ASN A 375 5.61 -19.14 -13.68
CA ASN A 375 5.56 -17.76 -14.15
C ASN A 375 4.14 -17.22 -14.15
N PHE A 376 3.99 -15.90 -13.98
CA PHE A 376 2.69 -15.21 -13.88
C PHE A 376 1.73 -15.57 -15.03
N GLU A 377 2.25 -15.77 -16.24
CA GLU A 377 1.45 -16.14 -17.42
C GLU A 377 0.71 -17.49 -17.28
N ASN A 378 1.22 -18.36 -16.42
CA ASN A 378 0.70 -19.72 -16.20
C ASN A 378 -0.06 -19.88 -14.89
N ILE A 379 -0.13 -18.83 -14.07
CA ILE A 379 -0.87 -18.83 -12.81
C ILE A 379 -2.35 -18.61 -13.12
N GLY A 380 -3.19 -19.58 -12.74
CA GLY A 380 -4.65 -19.48 -12.93
C GLY A 380 -5.38 -18.77 -11.78
N TYR A 381 -4.77 -18.71 -10.59
CA TYR A 381 -5.42 -18.23 -9.36
C TYR A 381 -4.46 -17.38 -8.53
N ILE A 382 -4.93 -16.25 -8.04
CA ILE A 382 -4.14 -15.30 -7.24
C ILE A 382 -4.98 -14.86 -6.03
N LEU A 383 -4.36 -14.70 -4.87
CA LEU A 383 -4.94 -14.02 -3.71
C LEU A 383 -4.48 -12.56 -3.71
N LEU A 384 -5.41 -11.63 -3.60
CA LEU A 384 -5.17 -10.22 -3.39
C LEU A 384 -5.54 -9.87 -1.95
N SER A 385 -4.51 -9.72 -1.12
CA SER A 385 -4.61 -9.45 0.30
C SER A 385 -4.10 -8.05 0.63
N GLY A 386 -4.70 -7.42 1.65
CA GLY A 386 -4.17 -6.22 2.30
C GLY A 386 -3.37 -6.53 3.56
N ASN A 387 -3.26 -7.80 3.93
CA ASN A 387 -2.59 -8.23 5.14
C ASN A 387 -1.10 -8.48 4.89
N ALA A 388 -0.23 -7.82 5.66
CA ALA A 388 1.21 -7.97 5.56
C ALA A 388 1.72 -9.38 5.95
N THR A 389 0.90 -10.18 6.64
CA THR A 389 1.23 -11.56 7.05
C THR A 389 0.81 -12.61 6.03
N THR A 390 0.12 -12.22 4.97
CA THR A 390 -0.27 -13.10 3.86
C THR A 390 0.74 -13.01 2.73
#